data_5368d17dc7d367eda16a44f9671b17f0
#
_entry.id   5368d17dc7d367eda16a44f9671b17f0
#
_cell.length_a   1.000
_cell.length_b   1.000
_cell.length_c   1.000
_cell.angle_alpha   90.00
_cell.angle_beta   90.00
_cell.angle_gamma   90.00
#
_symmetry.space_group_name_H-M   'P 1'
#
loop_
_entity.id
_entity.type
_entity.pdbx_description
1 polymer ?
#
loop_
_entity_poly.entity_id
_entity_poly.type
_entity_poly.pdbx_seq_one_letter_code
_entity_poly.pdbx_strand_id
1 'polypeptide(L)'
;MKYFLTTTIATLILAGCAFCKTLAPERHLNKNIDFPSKSSFEKQKTKNKEKLEVKIRFAAYNVLFGLWGKPESIGEMFKQYDLDVVCFNEVPDGGWTASVGRVLGMDYVHVGKVSSANHRDKYKSILCRFPLYDKDEQVVNANGWKPASLVSAKANIRGVPLMIHSTHIPGRPEEEGSAAAFIAEKLISSSPIENLFVLGDFNNHFDQGALKSFKKVGLKPIWKELTIDTAKASTHKHIESGNESGVIDHIFFRTKTLKANVTEGGIINNAYNNPETELKMNRYKKEWVKYGKPLSDHRPIWAEFIFSTNNGKK
;
A
#
# COMPACT_ATOMS: atom_id res chain seq x y z
N MET A 1 8.03 58.01 -0.97
CA MET A 1 6.61 58.29 -0.68
C MET A 1 6.14 57.26 0.33
N LYS A 2 5.79 57.73 1.52
CA LYS A 2 5.28 56.94 2.68
C LYS A 2 3.79 56.73 2.51
N TYR A 3 3.24 55.54 2.85
CA TYR A 3 1.91 55.28 3.39
C TYR A 3 1.99 53.96 4.14
N PHE A 4 1.94 53.96 5.39
CA PHE A 4 1.01 53.97 6.50
C PHE A 4 0.19 52.67 6.66
N LEU A 5 0.45 52.03 7.83
CA LEU A 5 -0.29 50.98 8.52
C LEU A 5 -1.77 51.36 8.74
N THR A 6 -2.63 50.34 8.77
CA THR A 6 -3.76 50.31 9.69
C THR A 6 -4.02 48.87 10.18
N THR A 7 -3.82 48.71 11.47
CA THR A 7 -4.17 47.56 12.32
C THR A 7 -5.66 47.63 12.63
N THR A 8 -6.39 46.54 12.51
CA THR A 8 -7.73 46.43 13.11
C THR A 8 -7.78 45.23 14.03
N ILE A 9 -7.89 45.49 15.31
CA ILE A 9 -8.14 44.53 16.40
C ILE A 9 -9.65 44.31 16.45
N ALA A 10 -10.08 43.07 16.36
CA ALA A 10 -11.46 42.67 16.66
C ALA A 10 -11.48 41.83 17.94
N THR A 11 -12.05 42.43 18.96
CA THR A 11 -12.34 41.86 20.27
C THR A 11 -13.56 40.95 20.17
N LEU A 12 -13.44 39.70 20.58
CA LEU A 12 -14.57 38.77 20.68
C LEU A 12 -15.00 38.63 22.15
N ILE A 13 -16.25 38.92 22.39
CA ILE A 13 -16.96 38.90 23.66
C ILE A 13 -17.34 37.46 24.02
N LEU A 14 -16.99 37.02 25.23
CA LEU A 14 -17.52 35.84 25.88
C LEU A 14 -18.95 36.08 26.35
N ALA A 15 -19.88 35.24 25.91
CA ALA A 15 -21.18 35.09 26.55
C ALA A 15 -21.33 33.66 27.09
N GLY A 16 -21.35 33.53 28.39
CA GLY A 16 -21.65 32.30 29.09
C GLY A 16 -23.14 31.98 29.04
N CYS A 17 -23.48 30.72 28.97
CA CYS A 17 -24.80 30.22 29.34
C CYS A 17 -24.66 29.04 30.28
N ALA A 18 -25.18 29.25 31.47
CA ALA A 18 -25.29 28.27 32.54
C ALA A 18 -26.62 27.51 32.45
N PHE A 19 -26.64 26.35 33.08
CA PHE A 19 -27.80 25.56 33.51
C PHE A 19 -28.60 24.73 32.50
N CYS A 20 -28.39 23.45 32.56
CA CYS A 20 -29.53 22.54 32.71
C CYS A 20 -29.09 21.26 33.48
N LYS A 21 -29.46 21.17 34.75
CA LYS A 21 -29.48 19.92 35.52
C LYS A 21 -30.78 19.20 35.18
N THR A 22 -30.73 18.04 34.60
CA THR A 22 -31.84 17.09 34.56
C THR A 22 -31.48 15.82 35.34
N LEU A 23 -32.33 15.57 36.33
CA LEU A 23 -32.33 14.43 37.24
C LEU A 23 -32.46 13.09 36.46
N ALA A 24 -31.60 12.16 36.78
CA ALA A 24 -31.75 10.75 36.37
C ALA A 24 -32.67 10.02 37.37
N PRO A 25 -33.56 9.14 36.92
CA PRO A 25 -34.37 8.33 37.81
C PRO A 25 -33.56 7.16 38.35
N GLU A 26 -33.60 6.94 39.67
CA GLU A 26 -33.10 5.73 40.34
C GLU A 26 -33.78 4.47 39.81
N ARG A 27 -33.03 3.55 39.26
CA ARG A 27 -33.50 2.21 38.96
C ARG A 27 -33.11 1.29 40.12
N HIS A 28 -34.13 0.72 40.76
CA HIS A 28 -34.00 -0.35 41.74
C HIS A 28 -33.20 -1.52 41.18
N LEU A 29 -32.06 -1.84 41.80
CA LEU A 29 -31.30 -3.06 41.55
C LEU A 29 -32.08 -4.25 42.07
N ASN A 30 -32.59 -5.07 41.16
CA ASN A 30 -33.11 -6.38 41.49
C ASN A 30 -31.91 -7.31 41.72
N LYS A 31 -31.71 -7.69 43.01
CA LYS A 31 -30.75 -8.70 43.45
C LYS A 31 -31.35 -10.07 43.13
N ASN A 32 -30.84 -10.69 42.06
CA ASN A 32 -30.74 -12.14 41.86
C ASN A 32 -30.29 -12.36 40.40
N ILE A 33 -28.98 -12.22 40.20
CA ILE A 33 -28.33 -12.74 38.98
C ILE A 33 -27.49 -13.90 39.47
N ASP A 34 -28.00 -15.13 39.25
CA ASP A 34 -27.23 -16.35 39.41
C ASP A 34 -26.08 -16.36 38.39
N PHE A 35 -24.85 -16.22 38.88
CA PHE A 35 -23.67 -16.41 38.06
C PHE A 35 -23.48 -17.91 37.77
N PRO A 36 -23.37 -18.31 36.49
CA PRO A 36 -23.11 -19.70 36.15
C PRO A 36 -21.77 -20.16 36.75
N SER A 37 -21.75 -21.37 37.31
CA SER A 37 -20.60 -21.94 37.99
C SER A 37 -19.37 -22.04 37.05
N LYS A 38 -18.16 -21.95 37.60
CA LYS A 38 -16.88 -22.04 36.84
C LYS A 38 -16.78 -23.28 35.93
N SER A 39 -17.51 -24.36 36.25
CA SER A 39 -17.49 -25.59 35.46
C SER A 39 -18.20 -25.48 34.10
N SER A 40 -19.12 -24.51 33.93
CA SER A 40 -19.80 -24.28 32.65
C SER A 40 -18.95 -23.49 31.67
N PHE A 41 -18.01 -22.66 32.15
CA PHE A 41 -17.08 -21.90 31.31
C PHE A 41 -15.96 -22.78 30.72
N GLU A 42 -15.54 -23.84 31.39
CA GLU A 42 -14.51 -24.75 30.88
C GLU A 42 -15.01 -25.72 29.81
N LYS A 43 -16.28 -26.10 29.85
CA LYS A 43 -16.88 -27.01 28.84
C LYS A 43 -17.22 -26.33 27.51
N GLN A 44 -17.27 -24.99 27.45
CA GLN A 44 -17.46 -24.25 26.18
C GLN A 44 -16.16 -23.96 25.44
N LYS A 45 -14.98 -24.15 26.05
CA LYS A 45 -13.68 -23.90 25.40
C LYS A 45 -13.25 -24.96 24.39
N THR A 46 -13.97 -26.07 24.24
CA THR A 46 -13.61 -27.15 23.31
C THR A 46 -14.47 -27.25 22.05
N LYS A 47 -15.39 -26.30 21.82
CA LYS A 47 -16.16 -26.25 20.57
C LYS A 47 -15.45 -25.35 19.53
N ASN A 48 -14.95 -25.99 18.48
CA ASN A 48 -14.55 -25.46 17.20
C ASN A 48 -13.66 -24.19 17.29
N LYS A 49 -12.34 -24.37 17.25
CA LYS A 49 -11.47 -23.36 16.66
C LYS A 49 -11.86 -23.27 15.19
N GLU A 50 -12.84 -22.45 14.88
CA GLU A 50 -13.11 -22.05 13.50
C GLU A 50 -11.78 -21.58 12.92
N LYS A 51 -11.40 -22.15 11.80
CA LYS A 51 -10.23 -21.75 11.05
C LYS A 51 -10.47 -20.31 10.63
N LEU A 52 -9.79 -19.36 11.27
CA LEU A 52 -9.90 -17.96 10.91
C LEU A 52 -9.34 -17.81 9.49
N GLU A 53 -10.20 -17.55 8.54
CA GLU A 53 -9.80 -17.19 7.18
C GLU A 53 -10.09 -15.70 6.97
N VAL A 54 -9.02 -14.92 6.77
CA VAL A 54 -9.11 -13.49 6.55
C VAL A 54 -8.58 -13.17 5.17
N LYS A 55 -9.43 -12.58 4.36
CA LYS A 55 -9.09 -12.09 3.03
C LYS A 55 -8.54 -10.66 3.13
N ILE A 56 -7.40 -10.41 2.48
CA ILE A 56 -6.78 -9.08 2.37
C ILE A 56 -6.26 -8.89 0.95
N ARG A 57 -6.56 -7.73 0.36
CA ARG A 57 -6.18 -7.38 -1.01
C ARG A 57 -5.23 -6.20 -1.04
N PHE A 58 -4.14 -6.39 -1.76
CA PHE A 58 -3.07 -5.41 -1.93
C PHE A 58 -2.94 -5.00 -3.38
N ALA A 59 -2.51 -3.75 -3.61
CA ALA A 59 -2.06 -3.29 -4.92
C ALA A 59 -0.80 -2.44 -4.80
N ALA A 60 -0.03 -2.38 -5.90
CA ALA A 60 1.07 -1.45 -6.09
C ALA A 60 0.92 -0.74 -7.43
N TYR A 61 1.24 0.55 -7.48
CA TYR A 61 1.13 1.34 -8.70
C TYR A 61 2.09 2.54 -8.70
N ASN A 62 2.98 2.59 -9.69
CA ASN A 62 3.72 3.80 -10.03
C ASN A 62 2.82 4.68 -10.89
N VAL A 63 2.57 5.93 -10.46
CA VAL A 63 1.58 6.82 -11.06
C VAL A 63 2.19 7.94 -11.89
N LEU A 64 3.48 7.83 -12.24
CA LEU A 64 4.18 8.82 -13.06
C LEU A 64 3.91 10.25 -12.55
N PHE A 65 4.17 10.49 -11.25
CA PHE A 65 3.93 11.77 -10.54
C PHE A 65 2.56 12.42 -10.82
N GLY A 66 1.53 11.59 -11.08
CA GLY A 66 0.18 12.05 -11.39
C GLY A 66 0.05 12.81 -12.71
N LEU A 67 1.05 12.70 -13.61
CA LEU A 67 1.10 13.44 -14.87
C LEU A 67 -0.08 13.14 -15.79
N TRP A 68 -0.49 11.87 -15.85
CA TRP A 68 -1.55 11.41 -16.75
C TRP A 68 -2.83 11.05 -16.03
N GLY A 69 -2.74 10.27 -14.97
CA GLY A 69 -3.88 9.81 -14.21
C GLY A 69 -4.27 10.77 -13.11
N LYS A 70 -5.49 11.32 -13.19
CA LYS A 70 -6.07 12.02 -12.03
C LYS A 70 -6.36 11.03 -10.92
N PRO A 71 -6.26 11.43 -9.63
CA PRO A 71 -6.52 10.52 -8.52
C PRO A 71 -7.93 9.92 -8.55
N GLU A 72 -8.93 10.67 -9.04
CA GLU A 72 -10.29 10.17 -9.18
C GLU A 72 -10.38 9.04 -10.21
N SER A 73 -9.72 9.18 -11.36
CA SER A 73 -9.71 8.15 -12.41
C SER A 73 -9.01 6.88 -11.94
N ILE A 74 -7.95 7.02 -11.15
CA ILE A 74 -7.22 5.89 -10.56
C ILE A 74 -8.08 5.20 -9.50
N GLY A 75 -8.78 5.99 -8.65
CA GLY A 75 -9.72 5.45 -7.69
C GLY A 75 -10.85 4.66 -8.38
N GLU A 76 -11.46 5.20 -9.44
CA GLU A 76 -12.51 4.50 -10.19
C GLU A 76 -12.02 3.18 -10.80
N MET A 77 -10.80 3.15 -11.36
CA MET A 77 -10.20 1.93 -11.88
C MET A 77 -10.06 0.85 -10.80
N PHE A 78 -9.69 1.24 -9.57
CA PHE A 78 -9.47 0.30 -8.49
C PHE A 78 -10.74 -0.18 -7.78
N LYS A 79 -11.89 0.47 -7.94
CA LYS A 79 -13.14 0.13 -7.22
C LYS A 79 -13.53 -1.35 -7.32
N GLN A 80 -13.38 -1.94 -8.50
CA GLN A 80 -13.77 -3.33 -8.74
C GLN A 80 -12.91 -4.36 -7.99
N TYR A 81 -11.73 -3.96 -7.49
CA TYR A 81 -10.79 -4.85 -6.82
C TYR A 81 -10.99 -4.94 -5.31
N ASP A 82 -11.82 -4.07 -4.72
CA ASP A 82 -12.11 -4.01 -3.27
C ASP A 82 -10.84 -4.12 -2.41
N LEU A 83 -9.89 -3.23 -2.68
CA LEU A 83 -8.56 -3.23 -2.08
C LEU A 83 -8.60 -2.81 -0.61
N ASP A 84 -7.74 -3.42 0.21
CA ASP A 84 -7.50 -3.04 1.60
C ASP A 84 -6.27 -2.12 1.74
N VAL A 85 -5.26 -2.34 0.89
CA VAL A 85 -3.99 -1.60 0.90
C VAL A 85 -3.57 -1.29 -0.53
N VAL A 86 -3.15 -0.04 -0.77
CA VAL A 86 -2.49 0.37 -2.02
C VAL A 86 -1.19 1.09 -1.71
N CYS A 87 -0.08 0.61 -2.27
CA CYS A 87 1.19 1.31 -2.24
C CYS A 87 1.40 2.03 -3.56
N PHE A 88 1.54 3.34 -3.50
CA PHE A 88 1.83 4.15 -4.68
C PHE A 88 3.28 4.59 -4.72
N ASN A 89 3.82 4.66 -5.92
CA ASN A 89 5.12 5.25 -6.22
C ASN A 89 4.95 6.45 -7.16
N GLU A 90 5.89 7.38 -7.08
CA GLU A 90 5.86 8.62 -7.83
C GLU A 90 4.55 9.40 -7.64
N VAL A 91 4.09 9.53 -6.40
CA VAL A 91 2.97 10.44 -6.10
C VAL A 91 3.47 11.87 -5.95
N PRO A 92 2.70 12.88 -6.44
CA PRO A 92 3.13 14.27 -6.35
C PRO A 92 3.10 14.80 -4.92
N ASP A 93 2.13 14.35 -4.10
CA ASP A 93 1.96 14.77 -2.71
C ASP A 93 0.97 13.87 -1.94
N GLY A 94 0.76 14.21 -0.66
CA GLY A 94 -0.19 13.51 0.21
C GLY A 94 -1.64 13.75 -0.13
N GLY A 95 -1.99 14.90 -0.65
CA GLY A 95 -3.36 15.26 -1.05
C GLY A 95 -3.82 14.42 -2.24
N TRP A 96 -2.91 14.09 -3.15
CA TRP A 96 -3.16 13.22 -4.28
C TRP A 96 -3.59 11.80 -3.82
N THR A 97 -2.80 11.20 -2.93
CA THR A 97 -3.13 9.86 -2.38
C THR A 97 -4.45 9.85 -1.61
N ALA A 98 -4.69 10.91 -0.80
CA ALA A 98 -5.95 11.05 -0.07
C ALA A 98 -7.16 11.21 -1.01
N SER A 99 -6.96 11.82 -2.19
CA SER A 99 -8.02 11.94 -3.20
C SER A 99 -8.39 10.58 -3.81
N VAL A 100 -7.42 9.70 -4.07
CA VAL A 100 -7.68 8.30 -4.44
C VAL A 100 -8.46 7.61 -3.31
N GLY A 101 -8.02 7.81 -2.06
CA GLY A 101 -8.66 7.23 -0.87
C GLY A 101 -10.13 7.58 -0.76
N ARG A 102 -10.50 8.85 -0.99
CA ARG A 102 -11.92 9.28 -0.97
C ARG A 102 -12.79 8.51 -1.96
N VAL A 103 -12.27 8.21 -3.14
CA VAL A 103 -13.01 7.43 -4.16
C VAL A 103 -13.20 5.98 -3.73
N LEU A 104 -12.21 5.41 -3.02
CA LEU A 104 -12.19 4.01 -2.58
C LEU A 104 -12.81 3.78 -1.19
N GLY A 105 -13.18 4.84 -0.46
CA GLY A 105 -13.59 4.75 0.94
C GLY A 105 -12.44 4.26 1.84
N MET A 106 -11.21 4.74 1.56
CA MET A 106 -9.98 4.42 2.30
C MET A 106 -9.40 5.70 2.92
N ASP A 107 -9.46 5.82 4.23
CA ASP A 107 -9.19 7.09 4.92
C ASP A 107 -7.76 7.22 5.46
N TYR A 108 -7.00 6.12 5.54
CA TYR A 108 -5.72 6.14 6.21
C TYR A 108 -4.57 6.22 5.21
N VAL A 109 -3.83 7.33 5.28
CA VAL A 109 -2.72 7.64 4.37
C VAL A 109 -1.42 7.82 5.15
N HIS A 110 -0.34 7.30 4.61
CA HIS A 110 1.02 7.66 4.99
C HIS A 110 1.82 7.97 3.73
N VAL A 111 2.40 9.17 3.67
CA VAL A 111 3.24 9.62 2.55
C VAL A 111 4.63 9.90 3.05
N GLY A 112 5.62 9.39 2.36
CA GLY A 112 7.02 9.68 2.62
C GLY A 112 7.39 11.13 2.31
N LYS A 113 8.51 11.57 2.85
CA LYS A 113 9.08 12.92 2.66
C LYS A 113 10.26 12.93 1.70
N VAL A 114 10.81 11.76 1.38
CA VAL A 114 11.96 11.59 0.48
C VAL A 114 11.44 11.33 -0.92
N SER A 115 11.66 12.29 -1.81
CA SER A 115 11.33 12.14 -3.23
C SER A 115 12.43 11.39 -3.97
N SER A 116 12.09 10.41 -4.79
CA SER A 116 13.03 9.57 -5.52
C SER A 116 13.88 10.39 -6.50
N ALA A 117 15.19 10.11 -6.55
CA ALA A 117 16.15 10.72 -7.46
C ALA A 117 16.18 12.26 -7.41
N ASN A 118 15.92 12.87 -6.25
CA ASN A 118 15.82 14.33 -6.06
C ASN A 118 14.73 15.02 -6.89
N HIS A 119 13.76 14.31 -7.41
CA HIS A 119 12.57 14.92 -7.98
C HIS A 119 11.76 15.65 -6.89
N ARG A 120 10.83 16.52 -7.28
CA ARG A 120 9.99 17.26 -6.32
C ARG A 120 8.64 16.60 -6.06
N ASP A 121 8.31 15.55 -6.81
CA ASP A 121 6.98 14.98 -6.99
C ASP A 121 6.99 13.44 -7.15
N LYS A 122 8.05 12.77 -6.68
CA LYS A 122 8.18 11.31 -6.77
C LYS A 122 8.23 10.66 -5.39
N TYR A 123 7.20 10.92 -4.59
CA TYR A 123 7.08 10.33 -3.26
C TYR A 123 6.51 8.90 -3.32
N LYS A 124 6.65 8.18 -2.22
CA LYS A 124 6.01 6.88 -1.98
C LYS A 124 4.92 7.06 -0.96
N SER A 125 3.81 6.35 -1.12
CA SER A 125 2.73 6.40 -0.15
C SER A 125 2.10 5.03 0.09
N ILE A 126 1.43 4.91 1.24
CA ILE A 126 0.60 3.78 1.64
C ILE A 126 -0.79 4.34 1.88
N LEU A 127 -1.77 3.82 1.16
CA LEU A 127 -3.20 4.05 1.36
C LEU A 127 -3.80 2.78 1.94
N CYS A 128 -4.57 2.88 3.02
CA CYS A 128 -5.14 1.74 3.70
C CYS A 128 -6.60 2.00 4.12
N ARG A 129 -7.42 0.96 4.08
CA ARG A 129 -8.80 0.99 4.59
C ARG A 129 -8.85 0.98 6.11
N PHE A 130 -7.79 0.53 6.76
CA PHE A 130 -7.67 0.37 8.21
C PHE A 130 -6.64 1.34 8.79
N PRO A 131 -6.72 1.68 10.09
CA PRO A 131 -5.77 2.57 10.73
C PRO A 131 -4.31 2.19 10.50
N LEU A 132 -3.49 3.17 10.14
CA LEU A 132 -2.04 3.04 10.02
C LEU A 132 -1.37 3.62 11.27
N TYR A 133 -0.46 2.86 11.86
CA TYR A 133 0.34 3.25 13.02
C TYR A 133 1.83 2.93 12.82
N ASP A 134 2.69 3.40 13.71
CA ASP A 134 4.15 3.26 13.63
C ASP A 134 4.67 3.61 12.22
N LYS A 135 4.24 4.79 11.74
CA LYS A 135 4.60 5.32 10.43
C LYS A 135 6.04 5.77 10.42
N ASP A 136 6.83 5.31 9.44
CA ASP A 136 8.26 5.61 9.31
C ASP A 136 8.67 5.75 7.84
N GLU A 137 9.80 6.38 7.61
CA GLU A 137 10.49 6.40 6.33
C GLU A 137 11.99 6.32 6.55
N GLN A 138 12.62 5.35 5.92
CA GLN A 138 14.06 5.14 6.02
C GLN A 138 14.74 5.37 4.66
N VAL A 139 15.80 6.18 4.66
CA VAL A 139 16.62 6.41 3.48
C VAL A 139 17.41 5.16 3.14
N VAL A 140 17.39 4.80 1.87
CA VAL A 140 18.14 3.66 1.33
C VAL A 140 19.46 4.15 0.77
N ASN A 141 20.54 3.86 1.50
CA ASN A 141 21.91 4.22 1.10
C ASN A 141 22.53 3.09 0.26
N ALA A 142 22.32 3.14 -1.04
CA ALA A 142 22.76 2.10 -1.98
C ALA A 142 23.30 2.73 -3.28
N ASN A 143 23.80 1.89 -4.19
CA ASN A 143 24.18 2.30 -5.53
C ASN A 143 22.96 2.58 -6.41
N GLY A 144 23.14 3.44 -7.40
CA GLY A 144 22.07 3.90 -8.30
C GLY A 144 21.72 5.36 -8.04
N TRP A 145 20.57 5.79 -8.54
CA TRP A 145 20.10 7.16 -8.30
C TRP A 145 19.71 7.36 -6.82
N LYS A 146 19.89 8.59 -6.32
CA LYS A 146 19.64 8.97 -4.93
C LYS A 146 18.83 10.28 -4.86
N PRO A 147 18.06 10.47 -3.80
CA PRO A 147 17.77 9.52 -2.73
C PRO A 147 16.78 8.43 -3.15
N ALA A 148 16.85 7.29 -2.49
CA ALA A 148 15.79 6.28 -2.45
C ALA A 148 15.33 6.10 -1.01
N SER A 149 14.13 5.57 -0.78
CA SER A 149 13.62 5.32 0.57
C SER A 149 12.62 4.18 0.63
N LEU A 150 12.41 3.68 1.84
CA LEU A 150 11.42 2.70 2.22
C LEU A 150 10.42 3.39 3.16
N VAL A 151 9.20 3.61 2.71
CA VAL A 151 8.08 4.14 3.50
C VAL A 151 7.36 2.98 4.15
N SER A 152 7.11 3.06 5.44
CA SER A 152 6.64 1.94 6.26
C SER A 152 5.50 2.32 7.16
N ALA A 153 4.56 1.42 7.37
CA ALA A 153 3.51 1.55 8.39
C ALA A 153 3.03 0.18 8.84
N LYS A 154 2.54 0.10 10.07
CA LYS A 154 1.82 -1.06 10.58
C LYS A 154 0.32 -0.88 10.41
N ALA A 155 -0.38 -1.98 10.21
CA ALA A 155 -1.84 -2.04 10.25
C ALA A 155 -2.31 -3.34 10.90
N ASN A 156 -3.50 -3.31 11.51
CA ASN A 156 -4.21 -4.53 11.89
C ASN A 156 -5.44 -4.63 11.01
N ILE A 157 -5.40 -5.54 10.04
CA ILE A 157 -6.47 -5.72 9.07
C ILE A 157 -7.28 -6.95 9.46
N ARG A 158 -8.50 -6.76 9.96
CA ARG A 158 -9.41 -7.83 10.39
C ARG A 158 -8.74 -8.83 11.37
N GLY A 159 -7.90 -8.34 12.30
CA GLY A 159 -7.16 -9.18 13.27
C GLY A 159 -5.82 -9.70 12.78
N VAL A 160 -5.41 -9.44 11.54
CA VAL A 160 -4.09 -9.78 11.00
C VAL A 160 -3.14 -8.60 11.16
N PRO A 161 -2.12 -8.70 12.02
CA PRO A 161 -1.10 -7.66 12.15
C PRO A 161 -0.13 -7.72 10.97
N LEU A 162 0.08 -6.58 10.32
CA LEU A 162 0.90 -6.44 9.13
C LEU A 162 1.93 -5.32 9.28
N MET A 163 3.12 -5.50 8.70
CA MET A 163 4.02 -4.44 8.33
C MET A 163 3.97 -4.26 6.82
N ILE A 164 3.70 -3.06 6.39
CA ILE A 164 3.54 -2.69 4.98
C ILE A 164 4.64 -1.70 4.63
N HIS A 165 5.36 -2.00 3.55
CA HIS A 165 6.39 -1.13 3.01
C HIS A 165 6.07 -0.76 1.57
N SER A 166 6.19 0.53 1.25
CA SER A 166 6.16 1.06 -0.12
C SER A 166 7.56 1.55 -0.51
N THR A 167 8.06 1.11 -1.65
CA THR A 167 9.39 1.51 -2.13
C THR A 167 9.42 1.79 -3.62
N HIS A 168 10.31 2.70 -4.02
CA HIS A 168 10.71 2.93 -5.40
C HIS A 168 12.24 3.02 -5.39
N ILE A 169 12.89 2.07 -6.03
CA ILE A 169 14.35 1.89 -5.97
C ILE A 169 14.97 1.80 -7.36
N PRO A 170 16.27 2.20 -7.48
CA PRO A 170 16.98 2.04 -8.73
C PRO A 170 17.16 0.57 -9.09
N GLY A 171 16.92 0.25 -10.36
CA GLY A 171 17.23 -1.06 -10.92
C GLY A 171 18.74 -1.27 -11.01
N ARG A 172 19.20 -2.47 -10.64
CA ARG A 172 20.58 -2.91 -10.76
C ARG A 172 20.63 -4.39 -11.07
N PRO A 173 21.48 -4.82 -12.03
CA PRO A 173 21.65 -6.24 -12.31
C PRO A 173 22.41 -6.95 -11.18
N GLU A 174 23.31 -6.25 -10.50
CA GLU A 174 24.14 -6.79 -9.43
C GLU A 174 23.41 -6.73 -8.09
N GLU A 175 23.66 -7.72 -7.24
CA GLU A 175 23.13 -7.74 -5.88
C GLU A 175 23.94 -6.80 -4.95
N GLU A 176 25.26 -6.83 -5.10
CA GLU A 176 26.19 -6.08 -4.22
C GLU A 176 25.96 -4.59 -4.32
N GLY A 177 25.79 -3.95 -3.16
CA GLY A 177 25.55 -2.51 -3.05
C GLY A 177 24.22 -2.03 -3.62
N SER A 178 23.32 -2.92 -4.04
CA SER A 178 22.02 -2.55 -4.56
C SER A 178 21.06 -2.07 -3.47
N ALA A 179 20.06 -1.27 -3.87
CA ALA A 179 19.02 -0.82 -2.96
C ALA A 179 18.20 -1.99 -2.38
N ALA A 180 17.93 -3.01 -3.20
CA ALA A 180 17.22 -4.20 -2.74
C ALA A 180 18.03 -5.00 -1.69
N ALA A 181 19.34 -5.14 -1.87
CA ALA A 181 20.21 -5.77 -0.87
C ALA A 181 20.22 -4.96 0.43
N PHE A 182 20.35 -3.62 0.34
CA PHE A 182 20.30 -2.76 1.52
C PHE A 182 18.99 -2.91 2.28
N ILE A 183 17.84 -2.88 1.59
CA ILE A 183 16.53 -3.06 2.21
C ILE A 183 16.44 -4.44 2.88
N ALA A 184 16.82 -5.50 2.17
CA ALA A 184 16.74 -6.86 2.68
C ALA A 184 17.62 -7.04 3.93
N GLU A 185 18.89 -6.66 3.87
CA GLU A 185 19.88 -6.92 4.90
C GLU A 185 19.78 -5.98 6.10
N LYS A 186 19.54 -4.70 5.86
CA LYS A 186 19.58 -3.68 6.92
C LYS A 186 18.24 -3.37 7.54
N LEU A 187 17.16 -3.42 6.74
CA LEU A 187 15.85 -2.96 7.19
C LEU A 187 14.87 -4.10 7.47
N ILE A 188 14.96 -5.23 6.76
CA ILE A 188 14.00 -6.32 6.85
C ILE A 188 14.52 -7.54 7.61
N SER A 189 15.81 -7.87 7.51
CA SER A 189 16.37 -9.09 8.13
C SER A 189 16.13 -9.15 9.64
N SER A 190 16.25 -8.03 10.32
CA SER A 190 16.07 -7.88 11.77
C SER A 190 14.63 -7.57 12.20
N SER A 191 13.69 -7.44 11.25
CA SER A 191 12.32 -7.10 11.59
C SER A 191 11.68 -8.23 12.40
N PRO A 192 11.21 -7.96 13.64
CA PRO A 192 10.52 -8.94 14.46
C PRO A 192 9.11 -9.24 13.95
N ILE A 193 8.62 -8.45 12.98
CA ILE A 193 7.26 -8.54 12.49
C ILE A 193 7.11 -9.73 11.57
N GLU A 194 6.10 -10.54 11.85
CA GLU A 194 5.93 -11.85 11.28
C GLU A 194 5.27 -11.82 9.90
N ASN A 195 4.35 -10.86 9.67
CA ASN A 195 3.65 -10.71 8.41
C ASN A 195 4.07 -9.39 7.75
N LEU A 196 4.96 -9.47 6.79
CA LEU A 196 5.63 -8.33 6.18
C LEU A 196 5.41 -8.33 4.67
N PHE A 197 5.09 -7.15 4.14
CA PHE A 197 4.86 -6.89 2.73
C PHE A 197 5.74 -5.76 2.24
N VAL A 198 6.36 -5.93 1.08
CA VAL A 198 7.13 -4.89 0.39
C VAL A 198 6.58 -4.76 -1.01
N LEU A 199 6.04 -3.59 -1.33
CA LEU A 199 5.35 -3.32 -2.57
C LEU A 199 5.96 -2.11 -3.28
N GLY A 200 5.91 -2.11 -4.61
CA GLY A 200 6.27 -0.95 -5.41
C GLY A 200 7.01 -1.27 -6.68
N ASP A 201 7.67 -0.22 -7.21
CA ASP A 201 8.51 -0.28 -8.38
C ASP A 201 9.97 -0.56 -7.97
N PHE A 202 10.46 -1.71 -8.38
CA PHE A 202 11.82 -2.15 -8.06
C PHE A 202 12.79 -1.94 -9.21
N ASN A 203 12.30 -1.51 -10.39
CA ASN A 203 13.10 -1.36 -11.59
C ASN A 203 13.95 -2.61 -11.95
N ASN A 204 13.53 -3.79 -11.51
CA ASN A 204 14.20 -5.07 -11.70
C ASN A 204 13.17 -6.21 -11.78
N HIS A 205 13.47 -7.23 -12.58
CA HIS A 205 12.71 -8.47 -12.55
C HIS A 205 12.94 -9.25 -11.25
N PHE A 206 11.88 -9.88 -10.71
CA PHE A 206 11.90 -10.54 -9.39
C PHE A 206 12.90 -11.68 -9.24
N ASP A 207 13.33 -12.31 -10.33
CA ASP A 207 14.26 -13.43 -10.36
C ASP A 207 15.71 -13.02 -10.67
N GLN A 208 15.95 -11.75 -10.95
CA GLN A 208 17.24 -11.23 -11.40
C GLN A 208 17.94 -10.37 -10.33
N GLY A 209 19.27 -10.35 -10.45
CA GLY A 209 20.15 -9.37 -9.82
C GLY A 209 19.86 -9.16 -8.33
N ALA A 210 19.65 -7.92 -8.03
CA ALA A 210 19.48 -7.41 -6.69
C ALA A 210 18.32 -8.04 -5.90
N LEU A 211 17.21 -8.42 -6.58
CA LEU A 211 16.02 -8.95 -5.89
C LEU A 211 16.23 -10.37 -5.31
N LYS A 212 17.34 -11.04 -5.65
CA LYS A 212 17.74 -12.29 -4.98
C LYS A 212 17.95 -12.10 -3.47
N SER A 213 18.35 -10.91 -3.04
CA SER A 213 18.50 -10.56 -1.62
C SER A 213 17.21 -10.72 -0.83
N PHE A 214 16.07 -10.44 -1.44
CA PHE A 214 14.77 -10.61 -0.78
C PHE A 214 14.47 -12.08 -0.47
N LYS A 215 14.85 -12.99 -1.37
CA LYS A 215 14.73 -14.43 -1.13
C LYS A 215 15.56 -14.87 0.07
N LYS A 216 16.77 -14.31 0.26
CA LYS A 216 17.66 -14.64 1.38
C LYS A 216 17.06 -14.30 2.73
N VAL A 217 16.20 -13.27 2.80
CA VAL A 217 15.48 -12.88 4.02
C VAL A 217 14.06 -13.44 4.09
N GLY A 218 13.74 -14.43 3.25
CA GLY A 218 12.48 -15.18 3.28
C GLY A 218 11.29 -14.49 2.60
N LEU A 219 11.52 -13.39 1.89
CA LEU A 219 10.48 -12.75 1.07
C LEU A 219 10.23 -13.54 -0.21
N LYS A 220 8.96 -13.71 -0.57
CA LYS A 220 8.51 -14.36 -1.79
C LYS A 220 7.76 -13.36 -2.67
N PRO A 221 7.97 -13.34 -4.00
CA PRO A 221 7.16 -12.56 -4.92
C PRO A 221 5.83 -13.26 -5.18
N ILE A 222 4.75 -12.50 -5.37
CA ILE A 222 3.43 -13.05 -5.74
C ILE A 222 3.47 -13.83 -7.05
N TRP A 223 4.36 -13.48 -7.96
CA TRP A 223 4.49 -14.09 -9.29
C TRP A 223 4.76 -15.59 -9.26
N LYS A 224 5.34 -16.10 -8.17
CA LYS A 224 5.56 -17.54 -7.98
C LYS A 224 4.33 -18.31 -7.51
N GLU A 225 3.37 -17.61 -6.96
CA GLU A 225 2.11 -18.18 -6.47
C GLU A 225 0.99 -18.05 -7.53
N LEU A 226 1.16 -17.11 -8.47
CA LEU A 226 0.23 -16.88 -9.57
C LEU A 226 0.69 -17.59 -10.84
N THR A 227 -0.25 -18.12 -11.62
CA THR A 227 0.00 -18.75 -12.93
C THR A 227 0.15 -17.70 -14.04
N ILE A 228 1.08 -16.73 -13.86
CA ILE A 228 1.33 -15.68 -14.84
C ILE A 228 2.67 -15.94 -15.51
N ASP A 229 2.70 -15.97 -16.84
CA ASP A 229 3.92 -16.02 -17.63
C ASP A 229 4.59 -14.62 -17.61
N THR A 230 5.43 -14.40 -16.60
CA THR A 230 6.13 -13.13 -16.42
C THR A 230 7.14 -12.84 -17.53
N ALA A 231 7.53 -13.82 -18.33
CA ALA A 231 8.41 -13.61 -19.48
C ALA A 231 7.69 -12.91 -20.64
N LYS A 232 6.36 -13.01 -20.68
CA LYS A 232 5.52 -12.35 -21.70
C LYS A 232 4.73 -11.16 -21.17
N ALA A 233 4.79 -10.93 -19.86
CA ALA A 233 4.08 -9.84 -19.20
C ALA A 233 4.99 -8.63 -19.00
N SER A 234 4.38 -7.45 -18.85
CA SER A 234 5.08 -6.22 -18.50
C SER A 234 4.23 -5.32 -17.63
N THR A 235 4.85 -4.70 -16.64
CA THR A 235 4.22 -3.68 -15.81
C THR A 235 4.64 -2.25 -16.20
N HIS A 236 5.63 -2.10 -17.08
CA HIS A 236 6.10 -0.78 -17.51
C HIS A 236 6.37 -0.75 -19.02
N LYS A 237 6.10 0.40 -19.62
CA LYS A 237 6.31 0.67 -21.03
C LYS A 237 6.96 2.02 -21.23
N HIS A 238 8.09 2.04 -21.90
CA HIS A 238 8.81 3.28 -22.20
C HIS A 238 7.97 4.25 -23.04
N ILE A 239 7.82 5.47 -22.54
CA ILE A 239 6.99 6.51 -23.16
C ILE A 239 7.44 6.84 -24.60
N GLU A 240 8.76 6.88 -24.84
CA GLU A 240 9.28 7.31 -26.14
C GLU A 240 9.39 6.16 -27.16
N SER A 241 9.88 5.03 -26.73
CA SER A 241 10.15 3.89 -27.61
C SER A 241 9.00 2.92 -27.77
N GLY A 242 8.09 2.85 -26.82
CA GLY A 242 7.03 1.84 -26.74
C GLY A 242 7.54 0.47 -26.33
N ASN A 243 8.79 0.36 -25.91
CA ASN A 243 9.35 -0.92 -25.49
C ASN A 243 8.83 -1.31 -24.12
N GLU A 244 8.46 -2.57 -23.97
CA GLU A 244 8.08 -3.15 -22.70
C GLU A 244 9.33 -3.45 -21.85
N SER A 245 9.30 -3.06 -20.57
CA SER A 245 10.42 -3.31 -19.64
C SER A 245 10.30 -4.64 -18.91
N GLY A 246 9.22 -5.38 -19.16
CA GLY A 246 8.87 -6.58 -18.41
C GLY A 246 8.25 -6.25 -17.04
N VAL A 247 8.21 -7.23 -16.16
CA VAL A 247 7.60 -7.11 -14.83
C VAL A 247 8.63 -6.55 -13.85
N ILE A 248 8.51 -5.27 -13.51
CA ILE A 248 9.42 -4.53 -12.61
C ILE A 248 8.72 -4.00 -11.36
N ASP A 249 7.39 -4.04 -11.31
CA ASP A 249 6.59 -3.77 -10.13
C ASP A 249 6.28 -5.08 -9.40
N HIS A 250 6.42 -5.10 -8.08
CA HIS A 250 6.27 -6.33 -7.31
C HIS A 250 5.52 -6.14 -6.00
N ILE A 251 4.91 -7.24 -5.55
CA ILE A 251 4.47 -7.48 -4.18
C ILE A 251 5.29 -8.64 -3.64
N PHE A 252 6.19 -8.35 -2.70
CA PHE A 252 6.91 -9.36 -1.94
C PHE A 252 6.27 -9.53 -0.58
N PHE A 253 6.22 -10.76 -0.07
CA PHE A 253 5.65 -11.05 1.23
C PHE A 253 6.43 -12.12 1.99
N ARG A 254 6.36 -12.03 3.31
CA ARG A 254 6.86 -13.03 4.26
C ARG A 254 5.86 -13.14 5.40
N THR A 255 5.44 -14.36 5.71
CA THR A 255 4.57 -14.67 6.85
C THR A 255 5.17 -15.80 7.67
N LYS A 256 5.14 -15.70 9.00
CA LYS A 256 5.74 -16.68 9.90
C LYS A 256 4.70 -17.40 10.77
N THR A 257 3.80 -16.67 11.41
CA THR A 257 2.79 -17.22 12.33
C THR A 257 1.48 -17.56 11.66
N LEU A 258 1.15 -16.88 10.59
CA LEU A 258 -0.04 -17.17 9.79
C LEU A 258 0.38 -17.81 8.47
N LYS A 259 -0.42 -18.73 7.97
CA LYS A 259 -0.31 -19.16 6.59
C LYS A 259 -1.01 -18.12 5.71
N ALA A 260 -0.30 -17.58 4.73
CA ALA A 260 -0.88 -16.74 3.70
C ALA A 260 -0.79 -17.45 2.36
N ASN A 261 -1.92 -17.60 1.68
CA ASN A 261 -1.99 -18.11 0.32
C ASN A 261 -2.42 -16.98 -0.60
N VAL A 262 -1.72 -16.79 -1.70
CA VAL A 262 -2.17 -15.94 -2.80
C VAL A 262 -3.23 -16.71 -3.57
N THR A 263 -4.43 -16.17 -3.67
CA THR A 263 -5.57 -16.84 -4.30
C THR A 263 -5.94 -16.26 -5.66
N GLU A 264 -5.67 -14.97 -5.83
CA GLU A 264 -5.97 -14.23 -7.05
C GLU A 264 -4.99 -13.05 -7.17
N GLY A 265 -4.79 -12.56 -8.39
CA GLY A 265 -3.96 -11.38 -8.61
C GLY A 265 -3.46 -11.28 -10.03
N GLY A 266 -2.69 -10.25 -10.30
CA GLY A 266 -2.10 -10.03 -11.61
C GLY A 266 -1.81 -8.57 -11.94
N ILE A 267 -1.67 -8.32 -13.23
CA ILE A 267 -1.45 -7.00 -13.82
C ILE A 267 -2.81 -6.45 -14.25
N ILE A 268 -3.09 -5.20 -13.91
CA ILE A 268 -4.33 -4.51 -14.27
C ILE A 268 -4.13 -3.82 -15.62
N ASN A 269 -4.57 -4.46 -16.69
CA ASN A 269 -4.44 -3.89 -18.04
C ASN A 269 -5.45 -2.78 -18.34
N ASN A 270 -6.58 -2.75 -17.63
CA ASN A 270 -7.57 -1.68 -17.77
C ASN A 270 -7.14 -0.33 -17.15
N ALA A 271 -5.88 -0.21 -16.70
CA ALA A 271 -5.26 1.08 -16.42
C ALA A 271 -5.22 2.01 -17.65
N TYR A 272 -5.49 1.47 -18.81
CA TYR A 272 -5.63 2.20 -20.08
C TYR A 272 -7.10 2.30 -20.49
N ASN A 273 -7.47 3.43 -21.04
CA ASN A 273 -8.84 3.67 -21.49
C ASN A 273 -9.25 2.78 -22.67
N ASN A 274 -8.27 2.23 -23.40
CA ASN A 274 -8.47 1.37 -24.53
C ASN A 274 -7.28 0.43 -24.74
N PRO A 275 -7.48 -0.88 -24.93
CA PRO A 275 -6.38 -1.84 -25.20
C PRO A 275 -5.51 -1.48 -26.40
N GLU A 276 -6.07 -0.86 -27.44
CA GLU A 276 -5.29 -0.39 -28.59
C GLU A 276 -4.37 0.77 -28.21
N THR A 277 -4.78 1.61 -27.27
CA THR A 277 -3.92 2.69 -26.75
C THR A 277 -2.70 2.09 -26.05
N GLU A 278 -2.88 1.03 -25.31
CA GLU A 278 -1.78 0.32 -24.66
C GLU A 278 -0.71 -0.14 -25.65
N LEU A 279 -1.13 -0.76 -26.74
CA LEU A 279 -0.21 -1.25 -27.78
C LEU A 279 0.53 -0.12 -28.53
N LYS A 280 -0.11 1.05 -28.63
CA LYS A 280 0.36 2.18 -29.43
C LYS A 280 0.82 3.37 -28.60
N MET A 281 0.84 3.22 -27.28
CA MET A 281 0.95 4.29 -26.29
C MET A 281 2.07 5.30 -26.56
N ASN A 282 3.11 4.89 -27.22
CA ASN A 282 4.33 5.66 -27.23
C ASN A 282 4.81 6.17 -28.57
N ARG A 283 4.33 5.62 -29.63
CA ARG A 283 4.76 6.11 -30.95
C ARG A 283 4.12 7.43 -31.34
N TYR A 284 2.90 7.70 -30.89
CA TYR A 284 2.15 8.84 -31.41
C TYR A 284 1.19 9.43 -30.38
N LYS A 285 1.57 10.53 -29.75
CA LYS A 285 0.64 11.37 -28.96
C LYS A 285 -0.67 11.68 -29.71
N LYS A 286 -0.69 11.61 -31.04
CA LYS A 286 -1.90 11.74 -31.87
C LYS A 286 -2.93 10.63 -31.64
N GLU A 287 -2.49 9.44 -31.23
CA GLU A 287 -3.40 8.32 -30.97
C GLU A 287 -4.12 8.44 -29.63
N TRP A 288 -3.54 9.18 -28.66
CA TRP A 288 -4.22 9.48 -27.40
C TRP A 288 -5.52 10.28 -27.59
N VAL A 289 -5.60 11.08 -28.65
CA VAL A 289 -6.83 11.80 -29.02
C VAL A 289 -7.92 10.80 -29.44
N LYS A 290 -7.53 9.73 -30.11
CA LYS A 290 -8.46 8.71 -30.63
C LYS A 290 -8.87 7.69 -29.59
N TYR A 291 -7.93 7.21 -28.75
CA TYR A 291 -8.12 6.06 -27.88
C TYR A 291 -8.15 6.42 -26.38
N GLY A 292 -7.88 7.66 -26.04
CA GLY A 292 -7.73 8.11 -24.67
C GLY A 292 -6.29 8.01 -24.16
N LYS A 293 -6.00 8.77 -23.13
CA LYS A 293 -4.69 8.86 -22.51
C LYS A 293 -4.54 7.78 -21.45
N PRO A 294 -3.40 7.04 -21.39
CA PRO A 294 -3.16 6.11 -20.30
C PRO A 294 -3.06 6.84 -18.95
N LEU A 295 -3.29 6.12 -17.86
CA LEU A 295 -3.23 6.69 -16.51
C LEU A 295 -1.79 6.82 -15.98
N SER A 296 -0.86 5.98 -16.47
CA SER A 296 0.57 5.98 -16.19
C SER A 296 1.33 5.26 -17.30
N ASP A 297 2.65 5.32 -17.33
CA ASP A 297 3.52 4.42 -18.09
C ASP A 297 3.71 3.05 -17.43
N HIS A 298 3.25 2.90 -16.19
CA HIS A 298 3.12 1.62 -15.51
C HIS A 298 1.71 1.06 -15.55
N ARG A 299 1.58 -0.24 -15.31
CA ARG A 299 0.35 -0.97 -15.04
C ARG A 299 0.30 -1.35 -13.58
N PRO A 300 -0.81 -1.11 -12.86
CA PRO A 300 -0.94 -1.57 -11.49
C PRO A 300 -0.86 -3.08 -11.40
N ILE A 301 -0.36 -3.54 -10.27
CA ILE A 301 -0.41 -4.95 -9.89
C ILE A 301 -1.23 -5.12 -8.63
N TRP A 302 -1.89 -6.26 -8.48
CA TRP A 302 -2.67 -6.57 -7.30
C TRP A 302 -2.60 -8.04 -6.93
N ALA A 303 -2.92 -8.35 -5.68
CA ALA A 303 -3.06 -9.72 -5.21
C ALA A 303 -4.02 -9.82 -4.03
N GLU A 304 -4.78 -10.91 -4.00
CA GLU A 304 -5.61 -11.34 -2.88
C GLU A 304 -4.88 -12.40 -2.08
N PHE A 305 -4.88 -12.23 -0.77
CA PHE A 305 -4.32 -13.18 0.18
C PHE A 305 -5.41 -13.70 1.10
N ILE A 306 -5.43 -15.01 1.32
CA ILE A 306 -6.18 -15.63 2.41
C ILE A 306 -5.21 -15.98 3.52
N PHE A 307 -5.39 -15.33 4.67
CA PHE A 307 -4.67 -15.63 5.90
C PHE A 307 -5.44 -16.65 6.72
N SER A 308 -4.74 -17.65 7.20
CA SER A 308 -5.30 -18.64 8.12
C SER A 308 -4.36 -18.92 9.27
N THR A 309 -4.90 -19.27 10.44
CA THR A 309 -4.08 -19.70 11.56
C THR A 309 -3.34 -20.99 11.18
N ASN A 310 -2.04 -21.03 11.44
CA ASN A 310 -1.31 -22.28 11.39
C ASN A 310 -1.88 -23.17 12.51
N ASN A 311 -2.73 -24.13 12.17
CA ASN A 311 -3.06 -25.20 13.08
C ASN A 311 -1.77 -25.99 13.30
N GLY A 312 -0.95 -25.53 14.26
CA GLY A 312 0.27 -26.21 14.61
C GLY A 312 -0.06 -27.64 15.00
N LYS A 313 0.37 -28.59 14.20
CA LYS A 313 0.73 -29.89 14.77
C LYS A 313 1.84 -29.57 15.78
N LYS A 314 1.50 -29.57 17.07
CA LYS A 314 2.46 -29.71 18.15
C LYS A 314 3.11 -31.07 18.06
#